data_945e0d7317f16654776e9d65068dccdd
#
_entry.id   945e0d7317f16654776e9d65068dccdd
#
_cell.length_a   1.000
_cell.length_b   1.000
_cell.length_c   1.000
_cell.angle_alpha   90.00
_cell.angle_beta   90.00
_cell.angle_gamma   90.00
#
_symmetry.space_group_name_H-M   'P 1'
#
loop_
_entity.id
_entity.type
_entity.pdbx_description
1 polymer ?
#
loop_
_entity_poly.entity_id
_entity_poly.type
_entity_poly.pdbx_seq_one_letter_code
_entity_poly.pdbx_strand_id
1 'polypeptide(L)'
;MQAPAFVDKVVLHALTDNVLYDTICTSFIRDNHASRRGKGTLDAIVRLKGHMVDYYRKNGSADGWVLKCDVHHFFASIDHDILKAKLRALMQKRGVDMAFYDLMCIYIDKTDGLPLGYQTSQLLALMFLDEFDHYIKEDRGCRYYGRYMDDFYVIARTKRELQFLLKDIERWMSDLHLELNSKTAIFPLKNGLDFLGFHSYLTESGACVQKLRRSEIQRIQTRVKYWEKAYPAGEVTREAIITSFVAWDAFASYGDTYALRLKYAKKVSVIIGVDVKPRRKINSTRSVRALRRVKQEQNIRRKRGDITPRKDLFQPEPRPDSIPPWM
;
A
#
# COMPACT_ATOMS: atom_id res chain seq x y z
N MET A 1 -0.28 13.32 -14.29
CA MET A 1 -1.15 12.14 -14.11
C MET A 1 -2.06 12.04 -15.31
N GLN A 2 -2.02 10.92 -16.03
CA GLN A 2 -3.00 10.65 -17.08
C GLN A 2 -4.24 10.04 -16.42
N ALA A 3 -5.35 10.76 -16.42
CA ALA A 3 -6.63 10.24 -15.96
C ALA A 3 -7.32 9.55 -17.16
N PRO A 4 -7.86 8.33 -17.02
CA PRO A 4 -8.64 7.71 -18.07
C PRO A 4 -9.93 8.48 -18.31
N ALA A 5 -10.48 8.39 -19.55
CA ALA A 5 -11.83 8.86 -19.83
C ALA A 5 -12.83 8.19 -18.85
N PHE A 6 -13.96 8.83 -18.60
CA PHE A 6 -14.93 8.31 -17.61
C PHE A 6 -15.40 6.88 -17.96
N VAL A 7 -15.67 6.61 -19.22
CA VAL A 7 -16.08 5.27 -19.70
C VAL A 7 -14.97 4.25 -19.46
N ASP A 8 -13.72 4.56 -19.83
CA ASP A 8 -12.56 3.69 -19.55
C ASP A 8 -12.41 3.41 -18.06
N LYS A 9 -12.64 4.42 -17.22
CA LYS A 9 -12.58 4.26 -15.76
C LYS A 9 -13.61 3.24 -15.26
N VAL A 10 -14.83 3.29 -15.76
CA VAL A 10 -15.89 2.33 -15.40
C VAL A 10 -15.49 0.92 -15.84
N VAL A 11 -15.00 0.76 -17.07
CA VAL A 11 -14.56 -0.55 -17.60
C VAL A 11 -13.39 -1.10 -16.78
N LEU A 12 -12.36 -0.28 -16.49
CA LEU A 12 -11.20 -0.69 -15.70
C LEU A 12 -11.58 -1.06 -14.27
N HIS A 13 -12.56 -0.37 -13.65
CA HIS A 13 -13.09 -0.77 -12.35
C HIS A 13 -13.81 -2.11 -12.41
N ALA A 14 -14.68 -2.32 -13.40
CA ALA A 14 -15.39 -3.57 -13.59
C ALA A 14 -14.43 -4.75 -13.81
N LEU A 15 -13.42 -4.58 -14.65
CA LEU A 15 -12.36 -5.59 -14.88
C LEU A 15 -11.56 -5.87 -13.60
N THR A 16 -11.19 -4.82 -12.87
CA THR A 16 -10.44 -4.98 -11.62
C THR A 16 -11.23 -5.80 -10.60
N ASP A 17 -12.48 -5.45 -10.37
CA ASP A 17 -13.25 -6.03 -9.27
C ASP A 17 -13.79 -7.43 -9.57
N ASN A 18 -14.07 -7.75 -10.85
CA ASN A 18 -14.70 -9.03 -11.23
C ASN A 18 -13.72 -10.06 -11.81
N VAL A 19 -12.59 -9.63 -12.36
CA VAL A 19 -11.65 -10.52 -13.06
C VAL A 19 -10.25 -10.46 -12.45
N LEU A 20 -9.60 -9.28 -12.50
CA LEU A 20 -8.18 -9.18 -12.20
C LEU A 20 -7.84 -9.39 -10.74
N TYR A 21 -8.67 -8.88 -9.82
CA TYR A 21 -8.33 -8.89 -8.41
C TYR A 21 -8.15 -10.33 -7.88
N ASP A 22 -9.11 -11.20 -8.11
CA ASP A 22 -9.05 -12.58 -7.62
C ASP A 22 -8.04 -13.41 -8.43
N THR A 23 -7.89 -13.15 -9.73
CA THR A 23 -6.90 -13.80 -10.58
C THR A 23 -5.47 -13.52 -10.10
N ILE A 24 -5.16 -12.27 -9.80
CA ILE A 24 -3.80 -11.80 -9.48
C ILE A 24 -3.49 -11.99 -7.98
N CYS A 25 -4.38 -11.54 -7.08
CA CYS A 25 -4.05 -11.46 -5.65
C CYS A 25 -3.96 -12.80 -4.93
N THR A 26 -4.42 -13.90 -5.52
CA THR A 26 -4.37 -15.23 -4.91
C THR A 26 -2.97 -15.84 -4.92
N SER A 27 -2.08 -15.41 -5.81
CA SER A 27 -0.67 -15.85 -5.86
C SER A 27 0.22 -15.13 -4.84
N PHE A 28 -0.14 -13.92 -4.46
CA PHE A 28 0.75 -13.06 -3.69
C PHE A 28 1.12 -13.61 -2.32
N ILE A 29 2.40 -13.52 -2.00
CA ILE A 29 2.91 -13.82 -0.67
C ILE A 29 2.22 -12.96 0.40
N ARG A 30 2.26 -13.42 1.67
CA ARG A 30 1.67 -12.67 2.78
C ARG A 30 2.28 -11.27 2.95
N ASP A 31 3.57 -11.13 2.70
CA ASP A 31 4.36 -9.95 3.02
C ASP A 31 4.41 -8.91 1.88
N ASN A 32 3.53 -9.06 0.88
CA ASN A 32 3.13 -8.04 -0.07
C ASN A 32 1.91 -7.28 0.48
N HIS A 33 2.05 -5.98 0.73
CA HIS A 33 1.10 -5.20 1.54
C HIS A 33 0.30 -4.16 0.78
N ALA A 34 0.71 -3.78 -0.44
CA ALA A 34 0.05 -2.71 -1.19
C ALA A 34 -1.22 -3.20 -1.89
N SER A 35 -2.17 -2.29 -2.11
CA SER A 35 -3.37 -2.43 -2.97
C SER A 35 -4.15 -3.75 -2.87
N ARG A 36 -4.11 -4.40 -1.73
CA ARG A 36 -4.82 -5.65 -1.43
C ARG A 36 -5.92 -5.40 -0.41
N ARG A 37 -7.08 -6.03 -0.59
CA ARG A 37 -8.21 -5.97 0.38
C ARG A 37 -7.75 -6.44 1.77
N GLY A 38 -7.90 -5.58 2.79
CA GLY A 38 -7.48 -5.86 4.18
C GLY A 38 -5.99 -5.76 4.44
N LYS A 39 -5.23 -5.24 3.51
CA LYS A 39 -3.83 -4.87 3.60
C LYS A 39 -3.69 -3.35 3.49
N GLY A 40 -2.50 -2.84 3.40
CA GLY A 40 -2.19 -1.42 3.26
C GLY A 40 -1.08 -0.99 4.23
N THR A 41 -0.89 0.32 4.34
CA THR A 41 0.18 0.92 5.14
C THR A 41 0.20 0.42 6.59
N LEU A 42 -0.96 0.31 7.24
CA LEU A 42 -1.03 -0.19 8.62
C LEU A 42 -0.57 -1.65 8.72
N ASP A 43 -1.02 -2.54 7.80
CA ASP A 43 -0.62 -3.95 7.79
C ASP A 43 0.91 -4.08 7.58
N ALA A 44 1.47 -3.28 6.67
CA ALA A 44 2.91 -3.24 6.40
C ALA A 44 3.73 -2.80 7.63
N ILE A 45 3.32 -1.72 8.31
CA ILE A 45 3.99 -1.19 9.49
C ILE A 45 3.90 -2.19 10.66
N VAL A 46 2.73 -2.79 10.90
CA VAL A 46 2.54 -3.83 11.92
C VAL A 46 3.37 -5.07 11.60
N ARG A 47 3.48 -5.44 10.32
CA ARG A 47 4.29 -6.58 9.90
C ARG A 47 5.78 -6.32 10.10
N LEU A 48 6.27 -5.15 9.73
CA LEU A 48 7.66 -4.75 10.00
C LEU A 48 7.96 -4.81 11.51
N LYS A 49 7.08 -4.26 12.35
CA LYS A 49 7.21 -4.37 13.81
C LYS A 49 7.32 -5.82 14.26
N GLY A 50 6.47 -6.70 13.72
CA GLY A 50 6.50 -8.14 14.00
C GLY A 50 7.82 -8.79 13.58
N HIS A 51 8.35 -8.44 12.41
CA HIS A 51 9.65 -8.93 11.91
C HIS A 51 10.81 -8.51 12.83
N MET A 52 10.87 -7.23 13.22
CA MET A 52 11.92 -6.73 14.09
C MET A 52 11.89 -7.39 15.48
N VAL A 53 10.71 -7.52 16.08
CA VAL A 53 10.54 -8.18 17.39
C VAL A 53 10.86 -9.68 17.32
N ASP A 54 10.42 -10.38 16.26
CA ASP A 54 10.74 -11.81 16.09
C ASP A 54 12.24 -12.02 15.82
N TYR A 55 12.87 -11.11 15.06
CA TYR A 55 14.32 -11.11 14.87
C TYR A 55 15.04 -11.02 16.22
N TYR A 56 14.69 -10.03 17.06
CA TYR A 56 15.29 -9.84 18.39
C TYR A 56 15.11 -11.07 19.26
N ARG A 57 13.89 -11.63 19.32
CA ARG A 57 13.60 -12.82 20.13
C ARG A 57 14.43 -14.03 19.72
N LYS A 58 14.70 -14.21 18.44
CA LYS A 58 15.48 -15.34 17.95
C LYS A 58 16.98 -15.18 18.13
N ASN A 59 17.50 -13.96 18.07
CA ASN A 59 18.93 -13.69 18.09
C ASN A 59 19.43 -13.15 19.44
N GLY A 60 18.52 -12.81 20.37
CA GLY A 60 18.84 -12.25 21.67
C GLY A 60 19.35 -10.81 21.65
N SER A 61 19.47 -10.20 20.47
CA SER A 61 19.97 -8.84 20.28
C SER A 61 19.40 -8.17 19.04
N ALA A 62 19.64 -6.87 18.91
CA ALA A 62 19.40 -6.09 17.69
C ALA A 62 20.59 -6.12 16.71
N ASP A 63 21.60 -6.96 16.98
CA ASP A 63 22.77 -7.11 16.10
C ASP A 63 22.35 -7.81 14.82
N GLY A 64 22.21 -7.04 13.77
CA GLY A 64 21.77 -7.48 12.46
C GLY A 64 21.89 -6.35 11.44
N TRP A 65 21.48 -6.66 10.23
CA TRP A 65 21.58 -5.75 9.10
C TRP A 65 20.27 -5.67 8.36
N VAL A 66 20.02 -4.52 7.78
CA VAL A 66 18.85 -4.24 6.92
C VAL A 66 19.35 -3.91 5.54
N LEU A 67 18.77 -4.56 4.53
CA LEU A 67 18.81 -4.11 3.15
C LEU A 67 17.48 -3.42 2.87
N LYS A 68 17.54 -2.16 2.46
CA LYS A 68 16.40 -1.34 2.04
C LYS A 68 16.55 -1.03 0.58
N CYS A 69 15.55 -1.38 -0.23
CA CYS A 69 15.52 -1.15 -1.66
C CYS A 69 14.28 -0.35 -2.07
N ASP A 70 14.43 0.38 -3.14
CA ASP A 70 13.39 1.14 -3.82
C ASP A 70 13.68 1.07 -5.33
N VAL A 71 12.67 0.85 -6.16
CA VAL A 71 12.85 0.73 -7.61
C VAL A 71 12.70 2.11 -8.25
N HIS A 72 13.67 2.46 -9.11
CA HIS A 72 13.66 3.75 -9.79
C HIS A 72 12.50 3.84 -10.79
N HIS A 73 11.70 4.90 -10.70
CA HIS A 73 10.56 5.16 -11.60
C HIS A 73 9.66 3.94 -11.90
N PHE A 74 9.42 3.07 -10.93
CA PHE A 74 8.84 1.74 -11.06
C PHE A 74 7.68 1.66 -12.07
N PHE A 75 6.63 2.45 -11.88
CA PHE A 75 5.45 2.41 -12.77
C PHE A 75 5.76 2.80 -14.20
N ALA A 76 6.64 3.76 -14.41
CA ALA A 76 7.03 4.24 -15.72
C ALA A 76 8.02 3.30 -16.43
N SER A 77 8.75 2.48 -15.66
CA SER A 77 9.77 1.57 -16.19
C SER A 77 9.26 0.15 -16.42
N ILE A 78 7.97 -0.13 -16.17
CA ILE A 78 7.42 -1.48 -16.39
C ILE A 78 7.38 -1.77 -17.91
N ASP A 79 8.14 -2.79 -18.30
CA ASP A 79 8.17 -3.31 -19.66
C ASP A 79 6.84 -4.01 -20.00
N HIS A 80 6.20 -3.57 -21.09
CA HIS A 80 4.89 -4.08 -21.50
C HIS A 80 4.94 -5.51 -22.03
N ASP A 81 6.01 -5.92 -22.71
CA ASP A 81 6.10 -7.25 -23.27
C ASP A 81 6.26 -8.29 -22.17
N ILE A 82 7.13 -8.00 -21.19
CA ILE A 82 7.29 -8.83 -19.99
C ILE A 82 5.98 -8.85 -19.19
N LEU A 83 5.33 -7.69 -19.00
CA LEU A 83 4.07 -7.60 -18.26
C LEU A 83 2.96 -8.42 -18.94
N LYS A 84 2.79 -8.27 -20.26
CA LYS A 84 1.78 -8.99 -21.05
C LYS A 84 2.05 -10.50 -21.04
N ALA A 85 3.31 -10.92 -21.16
CA ALA A 85 3.69 -12.33 -21.08
C ALA A 85 3.31 -12.95 -19.71
N LYS A 86 3.64 -12.27 -18.61
CA LYS A 86 3.28 -12.69 -17.24
C LYS A 86 1.76 -12.72 -17.03
N LEU A 87 1.04 -11.70 -17.50
CA LEU A 87 -0.42 -11.63 -17.38
C LEU A 87 -1.09 -12.76 -18.16
N ARG A 88 -0.62 -13.04 -19.40
CA ARG A 88 -1.12 -14.13 -20.25
C ARG A 88 -0.95 -15.49 -19.57
N ALA A 89 0.26 -15.77 -19.09
CA ALA A 89 0.56 -17.04 -18.41
C ALA A 89 -0.32 -17.23 -17.16
N LEU A 90 -0.50 -16.16 -16.38
CA LEU A 90 -1.34 -16.21 -15.19
C LEU A 90 -2.83 -16.44 -15.52
N MET A 91 -3.37 -15.72 -16.51
CA MET A 91 -4.77 -15.86 -16.92
C MET A 91 -5.05 -17.25 -17.49
N GLN A 92 -4.16 -17.79 -18.34
CA GLN A 92 -4.26 -19.16 -18.84
C GLN A 92 -4.22 -20.18 -17.72
N LYS A 93 -3.29 -20.06 -16.78
CA LYS A 93 -3.19 -20.95 -15.60
C LYS A 93 -4.46 -20.93 -14.74
N ARG A 94 -5.18 -19.81 -14.71
CA ARG A 94 -6.42 -19.61 -13.94
C ARG A 94 -7.69 -19.91 -14.72
N GLY A 95 -7.60 -20.25 -16.00
CA GLY A 95 -8.76 -20.51 -16.87
C GLY A 95 -9.63 -19.28 -17.10
N VAL A 96 -9.02 -18.08 -17.10
CA VAL A 96 -9.71 -16.82 -17.39
C VAL A 96 -9.90 -16.70 -18.90
N ASP A 97 -11.07 -16.22 -19.36
CA ASP A 97 -11.32 -15.97 -20.76
C ASP A 97 -10.31 -14.96 -21.32
N MET A 98 -9.63 -15.35 -22.40
CA MET A 98 -8.57 -14.57 -23.02
C MET A 98 -9.06 -13.26 -23.66
N ALA A 99 -10.37 -13.10 -23.89
CA ALA A 99 -10.93 -11.81 -24.30
C ALA A 99 -10.64 -10.70 -23.27
N PHE A 100 -10.58 -11.03 -21.96
CA PHE A 100 -10.16 -10.08 -20.94
C PHE A 100 -8.67 -9.73 -21.03
N TYR A 101 -7.83 -10.68 -21.42
CA TYR A 101 -6.41 -10.41 -21.68
C TYR A 101 -6.25 -9.44 -22.85
N ASP A 102 -6.94 -9.70 -23.96
CA ASP A 102 -6.87 -8.85 -25.16
C ASP A 102 -7.32 -7.41 -24.86
N LEU A 103 -8.42 -7.29 -24.09
CA LEU A 103 -8.89 -5.99 -23.62
C LEU A 103 -7.87 -5.29 -22.71
N MET A 104 -7.19 -6.03 -21.84
CA MET A 104 -6.14 -5.45 -20.99
C MET A 104 -4.94 -4.99 -21.78
N CYS A 105 -4.54 -5.71 -22.83
CA CYS A 105 -3.45 -5.29 -23.71
C CYS A 105 -3.74 -3.93 -24.38
N ILE A 106 -4.98 -3.68 -24.81
CA ILE A 106 -5.41 -2.38 -25.35
C ILE A 106 -5.17 -1.24 -24.35
N TYR A 107 -5.46 -1.47 -23.05
CA TYR A 107 -5.25 -0.46 -22.02
C TYR A 107 -3.78 -0.30 -21.62
N ILE A 108 -3.01 -1.38 -21.61
CA ILE A 108 -1.57 -1.35 -21.32
C ILE A 108 -0.86 -0.55 -22.42
N ASP A 109 -1.18 -0.78 -23.70
CA ASP A 109 -0.49 -0.16 -24.83
C ASP A 109 -0.86 1.31 -25.07
N LYS A 110 -1.83 1.87 -24.32
CA LYS A 110 -2.20 3.29 -24.42
C LYS A 110 -1.14 4.25 -23.86
N THR A 111 -0.19 3.77 -23.09
CA THR A 111 0.76 4.62 -22.34
C THR A 111 2.12 3.93 -22.27
N ASP A 112 3.19 4.71 -22.13
CA ASP A 112 4.49 4.16 -21.74
C ASP A 112 4.46 3.80 -20.26
N GLY A 113 4.87 2.58 -19.91
CA GLY A 113 4.74 2.04 -18.55
C GLY A 113 3.29 1.96 -18.06
N LEU A 114 3.09 1.97 -16.74
CA LEU A 114 1.77 1.92 -16.13
C LEU A 114 1.34 3.28 -15.60
N PRO A 115 0.21 3.85 -16.06
CA PRO A 115 -0.27 5.15 -15.62
C PRO A 115 -0.80 5.10 -14.18
N LEU A 116 -0.38 6.04 -13.33
CA LEU A 116 -0.78 6.12 -11.92
C LEU A 116 -2.28 6.38 -11.69
N GLY A 117 -3.01 6.79 -12.73
CA GLY A 117 -4.46 7.08 -12.65
C GLY A 117 -5.37 5.87 -12.88
N TYR A 118 -4.84 4.74 -13.34
CA TYR A 118 -5.62 3.54 -13.64
C TYR A 118 -5.64 2.60 -12.44
N GLN A 119 -6.82 2.10 -12.07
CA GLN A 119 -6.94 1.16 -10.94
C GLN A 119 -6.21 -0.16 -11.21
N THR A 120 -6.23 -0.62 -12.46
CA THR A 120 -5.55 -1.83 -12.90
C THR A 120 -4.03 -1.75 -12.75
N SER A 121 -3.44 -0.55 -12.92
CA SER A 121 -1.99 -0.35 -12.86
C SER A 121 -1.38 -0.82 -11.55
N GLN A 122 -2.06 -0.62 -10.43
CA GLN A 122 -1.56 -1.05 -9.13
C GLN A 122 -1.50 -2.57 -9.00
N LEU A 123 -2.51 -3.29 -9.50
CA LEU A 123 -2.52 -4.75 -9.48
C LEU A 123 -1.49 -5.34 -10.44
N LEU A 124 -1.38 -4.77 -11.64
CA LEU A 124 -0.40 -5.18 -12.64
C LEU A 124 1.04 -4.96 -12.14
N ALA A 125 1.31 -3.84 -11.50
CA ALA A 125 2.60 -3.54 -10.89
C ALA A 125 2.95 -4.52 -9.76
N LEU A 126 1.97 -4.93 -8.94
CA LEU A 126 2.18 -5.95 -7.91
C LEU A 126 2.47 -7.32 -8.52
N MET A 127 1.72 -7.71 -9.58
CA MET A 127 1.90 -8.95 -10.31
C MET A 127 3.28 -9.01 -10.99
N PHE A 128 3.75 -7.90 -11.51
CA PHE A 128 5.04 -7.81 -12.22
C PHE A 128 6.21 -8.30 -11.35
N LEU A 129 6.16 -8.05 -10.04
CA LEU A 129 7.15 -8.48 -9.05
C LEU A 129 6.72 -9.70 -8.20
N ASP A 130 5.66 -10.43 -8.55
CA ASP A 130 5.16 -11.55 -7.73
C ASP A 130 6.17 -12.71 -7.66
N GLU A 131 6.73 -13.11 -8.80
CA GLU A 131 7.77 -14.16 -8.86
C GLU A 131 9.04 -13.76 -8.08
N PHE A 132 9.41 -12.47 -8.14
CA PHE A 132 10.49 -11.94 -7.33
C PHE A 132 10.20 -12.04 -5.83
N ASP A 133 8.95 -11.75 -5.40
CA ASP A 133 8.55 -11.92 -4.01
C ASP A 133 8.70 -13.38 -3.54
N HIS A 134 8.29 -14.35 -4.37
CA HIS A 134 8.46 -15.78 -4.10
C HIS A 134 9.92 -16.17 -4.04
N TYR A 135 10.73 -15.73 -5.01
CA TYR A 135 12.17 -15.98 -5.01
C TYR A 135 12.84 -15.52 -3.71
N ILE A 136 12.59 -14.27 -3.27
CA ILE A 136 13.17 -13.76 -2.02
C ILE A 136 12.69 -14.57 -0.81
N LYS A 137 11.40 -14.93 -0.78
CA LYS A 137 10.78 -15.55 0.39
C LYS A 137 11.03 -17.04 0.50
N GLU A 138 10.95 -17.76 -0.60
CA GLU A 138 10.94 -19.20 -0.67
C GLU A 138 12.30 -19.74 -1.09
N ASP A 139 12.86 -19.28 -2.21
CA ASP A 139 14.14 -19.80 -2.72
C ASP A 139 15.33 -19.30 -1.88
N ARG A 140 15.33 -18.01 -1.53
CA ARG A 140 16.38 -17.42 -0.68
C ARG A 140 16.07 -17.53 0.82
N GLY A 141 14.90 -18.01 1.20
CA GLY A 141 14.51 -18.24 2.59
C GLY A 141 14.48 -16.99 3.46
N CYS A 142 14.31 -15.79 2.87
CA CYS A 142 14.36 -14.51 3.58
C CYS A 142 13.12 -14.32 4.47
N ARG A 143 13.18 -14.80 5.71
CA ARG A 143 12.08 -14.77 6.66
C ARG A 143 11.54 -13.36 6.90
N TYR A 144 12.40 -12.36 7.01
CA TYR A 144 12.10 -10.98 7.37
C TYR A 144 12.14 -10.07 6.15
N TYR A 145 11.36 -10.42 5.15
CA TYR A 145 11.13 -9.66 3.92
C TYR A 145 9.73 -9.05 3.95
N GLY A 146 9.59 -7.81 3.46
CA GLY A 146 8.29 -7.19 3.27
C GLY A 146 8.36 -6.14 2.17
N ARG A 147 7.32 -6.08 1.30
CA ARG A 147 7.22 -5.16 0.17
C ARG A 147 5.92 -4.35 0.20
N TYR A 148 6.04 -3.08 -0.15
CA TYR A 148 4.93 -2.17 -0.42
C TYR A 148 5.17 -1.47 -1.76
N MET A 149 4.57 -1.95 -2.84
CA MET A 149 4.86 -1.56 -4.23
C MET A 149 6.32 -1.81 -4.61
N ASP A 150 7.04 -0.74 -4.89
CA ASP A 150 8.46 -0.65 -5.24
C ASP A 150 9.39 -0.62 -4.03
N ASP A 151 8.86 -0.33 -2.85
CA ASP A 151 9.59 -0.15 -1.61
C ASP A 151 9.62 -1.45 -0.80
N PHE A 152 10.81 -2.05 -0.57
CA PHE A 152 10.94 -3.30 0.17
C PHE A 152 12.17 -3.36 1.07
N TYR A 153 12.12 -4.25 2.04
CA TYR A 153 13.22 -4.46 2.99
C TYR A 153 13.46 -5.94 3.25
N VAL A 154 14.72 -6.26 3.60
CA VAL A 154 15.14 -7.56 4.14
C VAL A 154 15.96 -7.32 5.39
N ILE A 155 15.70 -8.11 6.45
CA ILE A 155 16.54 -8.12 7.67
C ILE A 155 17.26 -9.45 7.72
N ALA A 156 18.58 -9.41 7.89
CA ALA A 156 19.44 -10.61 8.00
C ALA A 156 20.46 -10.43 9.13
N ARG A 157 21.14 -11.55 9.46
CA ARG A 157 22.09 -11.56 10.56
C ARG A 157 23.41 -10.88 10.19
N THR A 158 23.87 -11.04 8.96
CA THR A 158 25.17 -10.53 8.52
C THR A 158 25.03 -9.58 7.33
N LYS A 159 25.94 -8.61 7.25
CA LYS A 159 26.04 -7.72 6.09
C LYS A 159 26.36 -8.51 4.81
N ARG A 160 27.18 -9.55 4.94
CA ARG A 160 27.61 -10.39 3.82
C ARG A 160 26.43 -11.11 3.14
N GLU A 161 25.50 -11.67 3.93
CA GLU A 161 24.27 -12.27 3.39
C GLU A 161 23.49 -11.29 2.53
N LEU A 162 23.32 -10.04 3.02
CA LEU A 162 22.60 -9.00 2.28
C LEU A 162 23.36 -8.49 1.06
N GLN A 163 24.69 -8.50 1.08
CA GLN A 163 25.50 -8.14 -0.09
C GLN A 163 25.37 -9.17 -1.22
N PHE A 164 25.32 -10.47 -0.90
CA PHE A 164 25.04 -11.50 -1.89
C PHE A 164 23.61 -11.39 -2.42
N LEU A 165 22.65 -11.24 -1.52
CA LEU A 165 21.24 -11.06 -1.90
C LEU A 165 21.04 -9.84 -2.80
N LEU A 166 21.73 -8.72 -2.52
CA LEU A 166 21.63 -7.50 -3.36
C LEU A 166 22.07 -7.77 -4.79
N LYS A 167 23.16 -8.55 -5.00
CA LYS A 167 23.58 -8.93 -6.35
C LYS A 167 22.54 -9.76 -7.10
N ASP A 168 21.86 -10.65 -6.38
CA ASP A 168 20.78 -11.43 -6.98
C ASP A 168 19.57 -10.53 -7.30
N ILE A 169 19.24 -9.59 -6.42
CA ILE A 169 18.19 -8.60 -6.65
C ILE A 169 18.50 -7.72 -7.86
N GLU A 170 19.76 -7.28 -7.99
CA GLU A 170 20.19 -6.46 -9.14
C GLU A 170 20.03 -7.24 -10.46
N ARG A 171 20.34 -8.55 -10.50
CA ARG A 171 20.08 -9.39 -11.68
C ARG A 171 18.58 -9.49 -11.97
N TRP A 172 17.77 -9.80 -10.97
CA TRP A 172 16.30 -9.86 -11.11
C TRP A 172 15.72 -8.57 -11.67
N MET A 173 16.18 -7.42 -11.16
CA MET A 173 15.72 -6.12 -11.66
C MET A 173 16.18 -5.91 -13.11
N SER A 174 17.43 -6.25 -13.44
CA SER A 174 17.93 -6.18 -14.82
C SER A 174 17.15 -7.07 -15.80
N ASP A 175 16.81 -8.30 -15.39
CA ASP A 175 16.01 -9.23 -16.20
C ASP A 175 14.57 -8.74 -16.43
N LEU A 176 14.07 -7.88 -15.54
CA LEU A 176 12.77 -7.22 -15.65
C LEU A 176 12.84 -5.82 -16.28
N HIS A 177 14.01 -5.40 -16.79
CA HIS A 177 14.29 -4.06 -17.31
C HIS A 177 14.03 -2.95 -16.29
N LEU A 178 14.25 -3.26 -14.99
CA LEU A 178 14.12 -2.33 -13.88
C LEU A 178 15.48 -1.97 -13.29
N GLU A 179 15.55 -0.81 -12.62
CA GLU A 179 16.74 -0.36 -11.92
C GLU A 179 16.44 -0.04 -10.46
N LEU A 180 17.36 -0.36 -9.56
CA LEU A 180 17.25 0.05 -8.16
C LEU A 180 17.61 1.53 -8.02
N ASN A 181 16.88 2.22 -7.14
CA ASN A 181 17.16 3.59 -6.80
C ASN A 181 18.52 3.70 -6.06
N SER A 182 19.24 4.80 -6.29
CA SER A 182 20.50 5.12 -5.61
C SER A 182 20.41 5.18 -4.07
N LYS A 183 19.20 5.24 -3.52
CA LYS A 183 18.91 5.14 -2.07
C LYS A 183 18.95 3.72 -1.52
N THR A 184 19.10 2.71 -2.38
CA THR A 184 19.29 1.31 -1.95
C THR A 184 20.52 1.20 -1.05
N ALA A 185 20.35 0.69 0.16
CA ALA A 185 21.41 0.69 1.15
C ALA A 185 21.33 -0.52 2.10
N ILE A 186 22.51 -0.95 2.56
CA ILE A 186 22.68 -1.93 3.64
C ILE A 186 23.22 -1.20 4.86
N PHE A 187 22.51 -1.28 5.98
CA PHE A 187 22.87 -0.62 7.23
C PHE A 187 22.55 -1.47 8.45
N PRO A 188 23.18 -1.20 9.61
CA PRO A 188 22.90 -1.94 10.85
C PRO A 188 21.45 -1.79 11.32
N LEU A 189 20.81 -2.88 11.75
CA LEU A 189 19.44 -2.90 12.27
C LEU A 189 19.24 -1.97 13.47
N LYS A 190 20.28 -1.79 14.29
CA LYS A 190 20.28 -0.86 15.44
C LYS A 190 20.02 0.60 15.05
N ASN A 191 20.30 0.99 13.80
CA ASN A 191 20.01 2.33 13.30
C ASN A 191 18.52 2.56 13.07
N GLY A 192 17.69 1.50 13.13
CA GLY A 192 16.29 1.54 12.76
C GLY A 192 16.08 1.53 11.24
N LEU A 193 14.82 1.43 10.84
CA LEU A 193 14.40 1.36 9.44
C LEU A 193 13.30 2.39 9.18
N ASP A 194 13.51 3.20 8.14
CA ASP A 194 12.51 4.08 7.58
C ASP A 194 11.61 3.33 6.58
N PHE A 195 10.32 3.23 6.88
CA PHE A 195 9.36 2.56 6.03
C PHE A 195 7.98 3.23 6.11
N LEU A 196 7.41 3.57 4.96
CA LEU A 196 6.05 4.15 4.83
C LEU A 196 5.77 5.33 5.76
N GLY A 197 6.72 6.25 5.88
CA GLY A 197 6.58 7.47 6.69
C GLY A 197 6.91 7.31 8.18
N PHE A 198 7.32 6.11 8.60
CA PHE A 198 7.71 5.81 9.98
C PHE A 198 9.18 5.40 10.07
N HIS A 199 9.81 5.77 11.18
CA HIS A 199 11.09 5.27 11.63
C HIS A 199 10.85 4.23 12.71
N SER A 200 11.22 2.97 12.43
CA SER A 200 11.04 1.82 13.34
C SER A 200 12.38 1.37 13.88
N TYR A 201 12.52 1.24 15.18
CA TYR A 201 13.76 0.78 15.82
C TYR A 201 13.48 -0.11 17.03
N LEU A 202 14.44 -0.96 17.38
CA LEU A 202 14.40 -1.81 18.56
C LEU A 202 15.02 -1.08 19.76
N THR A 203 14.39 -1.21 20.93
CA THR A 203 14.97 -0.82 22.20
C THR A 203 15.91 -1.92 22.73
N GLU A 204 16.69 -1.66 23.76
CA GLU A 204 17.53 -2.65 24.44
C GLU A 204 16.72 -3.84 24.97
N SER A 205 15.47 -3.62 25.37
CA SER A 205 14.55 -4.69 25.80
C SER A 205 13.91 -5.48 24.66
N GLY A 206 14.25 -5.20 23.39
CA GLY A 206 13.68 -5.83 22.22
C GLY A 206 12.28 -5.34 21.83
N ALA A 207 11.77 -4.30 22.49
CA ALA A 207 10.52 -3.67 22.07
C ALA A 207 10.76 -2.84 20.78
N CYS A 208 9.88 -2.96 19.81
CA CYS A 208 9.96 -2.12 18.60
C CYS A 208 9.12 -0.85 18.78
N VAL A 209 9.76 0.29 18.65
CA VAL A 209 9.16 1.63 18.68
C VAL A 209 9.05 2.16 17.26
N GLN A 210 7.91 2.75 16.92
CA GLN A 210 7.62 3.33 15.60
C GLN A 210 7.23 4.79 15.72
N LYS A 211 8.10 5.70 15.28
CA LYS A 211 7.89 7.15 15.30
C LYS A 211 7.66 7.67 13.89
N LEU A 212 6.96 8.78 13.74
CA LEU A 212 6.89 9.48 12.46
C LEU A 212 8.29 9.95 12.04
N ARG A 213 8.59 9.84 10.74
CA ARG A 213 9.80 10.41 10.15
C ARG A 213 9.80 11.93 10.31
N ARG A 214 11.00 12.49 10.38
CA ARG A 214 11.19 13.94 10.51
C ARG A 214 10.47 14.73 9.39
N SER A 215 10.49 14.22 8.16
CA SER A 215 9.78 14.83 7.03
C SER A 215 8.27 14.91 7.25
N GLU A 216 7.65 13.88 7.81
CA GLU A 216 6.20 13.87 8.10
C GLU A 216 5.84 14.84 9.24
N ILE A 217 6.74 14.98 10.22
CA ILE A 217 6.59 15.98 11.29
C ILE A 217 6.72 17.41 10.72
N GLN A 218 7.67 17.65 9.82
CA GLN A 218 7.83 18.94 9.16
C GLN A 218 6.62 19.32 8.32
N ARG A 219 6.02 18.34 7.62
CA ARG A 219 4.78 18.57 6.83
C ARG A 219 3.63 19.08 7.68
N ILE A 220 3.36 18.46 8.84
CA ILE A 220 2.30 18.95 9.75
C ILE A 220 2.67 20.29 10.37
N GLN A 221 3.93 20.53 10.69
CA GLN A 221 4.40 21.84 11.18
C GLN A 221 4.11 22.95 10.19
N THR A 222 4.50 22.75 8.93
CA THR A 222 4.27 23.74 7.85
C THR A 222 2.78 23.98 7.64
N ARG A 223 1.99 22.89 7.66
CA ARG A 223 0.53 23.00 7.49
C ARG A 223 -0.14 23.75 8.64
N VAL A 224 0.26 23.50 9.88
CA VAL A 224 -0.27 24.25 11.05
C VAL A 224 0.11 25.72 10.99
N LYS A 225 1.36 26.06 10.65
CA LYS A 225 1.79 27.46 10.43
C LYS A 225 1.00 28.16 9.31
N TYR A 226 0.63 27.45 8.27
CA TYR A 226 -0.23 27.98 7.23
C TYR A 226 -1.63 28.26 7.78
N TRP A 227 -2.24 27.34 8.52
CA TRP A 227 -3.57 27.53 9.11
C TRP A 227 -3.62 28.68 10.12
N GLU A 228 -2.56 28.90 10.91
CA GLU A 228 -2.45 30.03 11.84
C GLU A 228 -2.62 31.39 11.14
N LYS A 229 -2.22 31.49 9.86
CA LYS A 229 -2.33 32.71 9.03
C LYS A 229 -3.61 32.73 8.19
N ALA A 230 -3.90 31.63 7.52
CA ALA A 230 -4.96 31.52 6.52
C ALA A 230 -6.37 31.49 7.13
N TYR A 231 -6.52 30.93 8.34
CA TYR A 231 -7.83 30.84 8.98
C TYR A 231 -8.39 32.22 9.42
N PRO A 232 -7.63 33.06 10.12
CA PRO A 232 -8.10 34.44 10.43
C PRO A 232 -8.34 35.31 9.18
N ALA A 233 -7.59 35.03 8.09
CA ALA A 233 -7.78 35.73 6.81
C ALA A 233 -8.99 35.24 5.99
N GLY A 234 -9.69 34.18 6.45
CA GLY A 234 -10.81 33.58 5.73
C GLY A 234 -10.45 32.75 4.50
N GLU A 235 -9.17 32.48 4.29
CA GLU A 235 -8.65 31.69 3.15
C GLU A 235 -8.92 30.18 3.29
N VAL A 236 -9.12 29.69 4.50
CA VAL A 236 -9.41 28.27 4.79
C VAL A 236 -10.52 28.14 5.81
N THR A 237 -11.43 27.19 5.58
CA THR A 237 -12.57 26.95 6.49
C THR A 237 -12.17 26.07 7.66
N ARG A 238 -12.93 26.16 8.75
CA ARG A 238 -12.77 25.29 9.94
C ARG A 238 -12.87 23.81 9.57
N GLU A 239 -13.84 23.46 8.74
CA GLU A 239 -14.11 22.09 8.28
C GLU A 239 -12.94 21.52 7.48
N ALA A 240 -12.32 22.34 6.63
CA ALA A 240 -11.14 21.96 5.85
C ALA A 240 -9.93 21.67 6.77
N ILE A 241 -9.72 22.50 7.81
CA ILE A 241 -8.66 22.29 8.81
C ILE A 241 -8.92 21.01 9.58
N ILE A 242 -10.14 20.80 10.10
CA ILE A 242 -10.50 19.59 10.85
C ILE A 242 -10.31 18.35 9.99
N THR A 243 -10.82 18.34 8.77
CA THR A 243 -10.70 17.21 7.82
C THR A 243 -9.22 16.86 7.56
N SER A 244 -8.41 17.88 7.28
CA SER A 244 -6.98 17.70 7.02
C SER A 244 -6.22 17.20 8.27
N PHE A 245 -6.54 17.73 9.45
CA PHE A 245 -5.94 17.29 10.71
C PHE A 245 -6.35 15.85 11.06
N VAL A 246 -7.63 15.50 10.93
CA VAL A 246 -8.14 14.15 11.20
C VAL A 246 -7.49 13.10 10.28
N ALA A 247 -7.28 13.43 9.01
CA ALA A 247 -6.57 12.55 8.08
C ALA A 247 -5.12 12.30 8.52
N TRP A 248 -4.40 13.36 8.90
CA TRP A 248 -3.04 13.26 9.43
C TRP A 248 -3.01 12.49 10.76
N ASP A 249 -3.91 12.79 11.69
CA ASP A 249 -4.01 12.13 13.00
C ASP A 249 -4.27 10.62 12.85
N ALA A 250 -5.14 10.24 11.90
CA ALA A 250 -5.40 8.85 11.59
C ALA A 250 -4.14 8.12 11.10
N PHE A 251 -3.38 8.71 10.18
CA PHE A 251 -2.11 8.17 9.71
C PHE A 251 -1.08 8.10 10.84
N ALA A 252 -0.88 9.20 11.57
CA ALA A 252 0.07 9.27 12.67
C ALA A 252 -0.25 8.27 13.80
N SER A 253 -1.51 7.88 13.96
CA SER A 253 -1.95 6.92 15.00
C SER A 253 -1.44 5.50 14.79
N TYR A 254 -0.90 5.18 13.62
CA TYR A 254 -0.29 3.88 13.35
C TYR A 254 0.99 3.62 14.15
N GLY A 255 1.71 4.70 14.53
CA GLY A 255 2.92 4.62 15.33
C GLY A 255 2.74 4.97 16.81
N ASP A 256 3.86 5.01 17.52
CA ASP A 256 3.95 5.40 18.93
C ASP A 256 4.08 6.93 19.04
N THR A 257 3.02 7.67 18.67
CA THR A 257 3.02 9.11 18.37
C THR A 257 1.99 9.90 19.17
N TYR A 258 1.40 9.32 20.23
CA TYR A 258 0.28 9.96 20.96
C TYR A 258 0.61 11.35 21.49
N ALA A 259 1.77 11.53 22.14
CA ALA A 259 2.19 12.82 22.68
C ALA A 259 2.36 13.88 21.58
N LEU A 260 2.91 13.48 20.42
CA LEU A 260 3.04 14.36 19.24
C LEU A 260 1.67 14.77 18.70
N ARG A 261 0.76 13.81 18.58
CA ARG A 261 -0.60 14.03 18.08
C ARG A 261 -1.38 14.96 19.01
N LEU A 262 -1.26 14.77 20.32
CA LEU A 262 -1.87 15.64 21.32
C LEU A 262 -1.33 17.07 21.23
N LYS A 263 -0.02 17.25 21.04
CA LYS A 263 0.61 18.56 20.82
C LYS A 263 -0.02 19.30 19.65
N TYR A 264 -0.22 18.63 18.50
CA TYR A 264 -0.80 19.26 17.32
C TYR A 264 -2.31 19.45 17.41
N ALA A 265 -3.03 18.53 18.07
CA ALA A 265 -4.44 18.70 18.36
C ALA A 265 -4.70 19.99 19.18
N LYS A 266 -3.90 20.21 20.24
CA LYS A 266 -4.00 21.47 21.03
C LYS A 266 -3.73 22.72 20.18
N LYS A 267 -2.72 22.69 19.29
CA LYS A 267 -2.47 23.83 18.37
C LYS A 267 -3.64 24.10 17.44
N VAL A 268 -4.20 23.05 16.83
CA VAL A 268 -5.38 23.17 15.97
C VAL A 268 -6.58 23.71 16.75
N SER A 269 -6.80 23.22 17.98
CA SER A 269 -7.88 23.72 18.86
C SER A 269 -7.78 25.23 19.10
N VAL A 270 -6.57 25.75 19.34
CA VAL A 270 -6.33 27.19 19.51
C VAL A 270 -6.65 27.96 18.24
N ILE A 271 -6.23 27.46 17.06
CA ILE A 271 -6.46 28.14 15.78
C ILE A 271 -7.96 28.28 15.47
N ILE A 272 -8.74 27.20 15.64
CA ILE A 272 -10.14 27.16 15.21
C ILE A 272 -11.15 27.47 16.31
N GLY A 273 -10.69 27.66 17.57
CA GLY A 273 -11.55 27.94 18.72
C GLY A 273 -12.45 26.77 19.17
N VAL A 274 -12.12 25.52 18.79
CA VAL A 274 -12.90 24.31 19.13
C VAL A 274 -11.98 23.22 19.64
N ASP A 275 -12.39 22.47 20.69
CA ASP A 275 -11.59 21.38 21.25
C ASP A 275 -11.47 20.21 20.27
N VAL A 276 -10.25 19.97 19.80
CA VAL A 276 -9.88 18.85 18.92
C VAL A 276 -9.06 17.85 19.71
N LYS A 277 -9.47 16.58 19.68
CA LYS A 277 -8.78 15.50 20.38
C LYS A 277 -8.21 14.49 19.41
N PRO A 278 -6.97 13.98 19.64
CA PRO A 278 -6.44 12.92 18.84
C PRO A 278 -7.27 11.64 19.01
N ARG A 279 -7.40 10.84 17.96
CA ARG A 279 -8.07 9.54 18.03
C ARG A 279 -7.38 8.65 19.08
N ARG A 280 -8.16 7.87 19.82
CA ARG A 280 -7.59 6.82 20.68
C ARG A 280 -6.81 5.84 19.81
N LYS A 281 -5.65 5.35 20.31
CA LYS A 281 -4.84 4.35 19.60
C LYS A 281 -5.75 3.17 19.24
N ILE A 282 -5.90 2.89 17.96
CA ILE A 282 -6.56 1.66 17.51
C ILE A 282 -5.61 0.53 17.94
N ASN A 283 -5.97 -0.26 18.93
CA ASN A 283 -5.21 -1.44 19.32
C ASN A 283 -5.17 -2.37 18.10
N SER A 284 -4.06 -2.35 17.36
CA SER A 284 -3.88 -3.03 16.09
C SER A 284 -4.27 -4.51 16.16
N THR A 285 -3.99 -5.16 17.29
CA THR A 285 -4.35 -6.57 17.52
C THR A 285 -5.86 -6.79 17.64
N ARG A 286 -6.59 -5.87 18.27
CA ARG A 286 -8.05 -5.98 18.44
C ARG A 286 -8.78 -5.63 17.16
N SER A 287 -8.32 -4.59 16.43
CA SER A 287 -8.92 -4.15 15.16
C SER A 287 -8.65 -5.12 14.03
N VAL A 288 -7.44 -5.69 13.94
CA VAL A 288 -7.14 -6.75 12.95
C VAL A 288 -7.94 -8.02 13.25
N ARG A 289 -8.13 -8.39 14.53
CA ARG A 289 -9.00 -9.52 14.91
C ARG A 289 -10.48 -9.21 14.63
N ALA A 290 -10.96 -8.00 14.91
CA ALA A 290 -12.33 -7.58 14.62
C ALA A 290 -12.60 -7.56 13.10
N LEU A 291 -11.69 -6.98 12.30
CA LEU A 291 -11.78 -7.01 10.84
C LEU A 291 -11.71 -8.43 10.26
N ARG A 292 -10.92 -9.32 10.85
CA ARG A 292 -10.88 -10.74 10.47
C ARG A 292 -12.19 -11.45 10.80
N ARG A 293 -12.80 -11.19 11.98
CA ARG A 293 -14.12 -11.74 12.34
C ARG A 293 -15.21 -11.26 11.39
N VAL A 294 -15.30 -9.95 11.13
CA VAL A 294 -16.28 -9.40 10.19
C VAL A 294 -16.12 -9.99 8.78
N LYS A 295 -14.88 -10.18 8.30
CA LYS A 295 -14.63 -10.84 7.00
C LYS A 295 -14.97 -12.31 7.00
N GLN A 296 -14.69 -13.02 8.10
CA GLN A 296 -15.04 -14.43 8.24
C GLN A 296 -16.54 -14.62 8.28
N GLU A 297 -17.28 -13.75 8.98
CA GLU A 297 -18.73 -13.71 9.00
C GLU A 297 -19.33 -13.36 7.64
N GLN A 298 -18.76 -12.38 6.92
CA GLN A 298 -19.17 -12.04 5.55
C GLN A 298 -18.91 -13.17 4.57
N ASN A 299 -17.79 -13.88 4.66
CA ASN A 299 -17.50 -15.04 3.83
C ASN A 299 -18.42 -16.22 4.15
N ILE A 300 -18.76 -16.44 5.43
CA ILE A 300 -19.72 -17.47 5.85
C ILE A 300 -21.13 -17.13 5.32
N ARG A 301 -21.56 -15.87 5.41
CA ARG A 301 -22.83 -15.38 4.85
C ARG A 301 -22.90 -15.53 3.33
N ARG A 302 -21.80 -15.20 2.61
CA ARG A 302 -21.70 -15.45 1.15
C ARG A 302 -21.80 -16.94 0.80
N LYS A 303 -21.15 -17.83 1.55
CA LYS A 303 -21.21 -19.28 1.33
C LYS A 303 -22.57 -19.87 1.66
N ARG A 304 -23.35 -19.25 2.55
CA ARG A 304 -24.70 -19.67 2.93
C ARG A 304 -25.81 -19.09 2.04
N GLY A 305 -25.47 -18.24 1.07
CA GLY A 305 -26.45 -17.57 0.21
C GLY A 305 -27.23 -16.43 0.89
N ASP A 306 -26.88 -16.07 2.13
CA ASP A 306 -27.57 -15.03 2.91
C ASP A 306 -27.29 -13.60 2.45
N ILE A 307 -26.41 -13.43 1.46
CA ILE A 307 -26.14 -12.16 0.79
C ILE A 307 -26.37 -12.40 -0.70
N THR A 308 -27.57 -12.12 -1.16
CA THR A 308 -27.85 -11.95 -2.59
C THR A 308 -26.99 -10.80 -3.11
N PRO A 309 -26.31 -10.97 -4.26
CA PRO A 309 -25.72 -9.83 -4.94
C PRO A 309 -26.85 -8.81 -5.17
N ARG A 310 -26.62 -7.53 -4.85
CA ARG A 310 -27.58 -6.47 -5.18
C ARG A 310 -27.77 -6.46 -6.71
N LYS A 311 -28.74 -7.20 -7.19
CA LYS A 311 -29.22 -7.18 -8.57
C LYS A 311 -30.07 -5.93 -8.88
N ASP A 312 -30.43 -5.17 -7.85
CA ASP A 312 -31.47 -4.14 -7.93
C ASP A 312 -30.95 -2.73 -8.23
N LEU A 313 -29.64 -2.56 -8.53
CA LEU A 313 -29.09 -1.24 -8.86
C LEU A 313 -29.08 -0.92 -10.35
N PHE A 314 -29.57 -1.79 -11.23
CA PHE A 314 -29.71 -1.54 -12.67
C PHE A 314 -31.03 -2.14 -13.18
N GLN A 315 -32.15 -1.60 -12.70
CA GLN A 315 -33.34 -1.56 -13.55
C GLN A 315 -33.31 -0.18 -14.25
N PRO A 316 -33.15 -0.13 -15.57
CA PRO A 316 -33.36 1.12 -16.30
C PRO A 316 -34.80 1.54 -16.07
N GLU A 317 -35.00 2.77 -15.59
CA GLU A 317 -36.35 3.36 -15.55
C GLU A 317 -36.98 3.26 -16.95
N PRO A 318 -38.27 2.91 -17.05
CA PRO A 318 -38.95 2.88 -18.33
C PRO A 318 -38.90 4.29 -18.94
N ARG A 319 -38.38 4.42 -20.15
CA ARG A 319 -38.34 5.69 -20.89
C ARG A 319 -39.77 6.18 -21.07
N PRO A 320 -40.05 7.44 -20.78
CA PRO A 320 -41.35 7.99 -21.15
C PRO A 320 -41.46 7.98 -22.68
N ASP A 321 -42.61 7.51 -23.20
CA ASP A 321 -42.92 7.23 -24.61
C ASP A 321 -43.00 8.48 -25.52
N SER A 322 -42.29 9.58 -25.21
CA SER A 322 -42.45 10.88 -25.88
C SER A 322 -41.15 11.57 -26.30
N ILE A 323 -40.00 10.85 -26.43
CA ILE A 323 -38.78 11.50 -26.96
C ILE A 323 -38.40 10.81 -28.28
N PRO A 324 -38.36 11.54 -29.42
CA PRO A 324 -37.93 11.01 -30.71
C PRO A 324 -36.46 10.54 -30.68
N PRO A 325 -36.04 9.58 -31.52
CA PRO A 325 -34.72 8.95 -31.46
C PRO A 325 -33.51 9.80 -31.88
N TRP A 326 -33.64 11.11 -32.05
CA TRP A 326 -32.59 12.03 -32.49
C TRP A 326 -32.46 13.37 -31.72
N MET A 327 -32.92 13.44 -30.47
CA MET A 327 -32.57 14.53 -29.56
C MET A 327 -31.71 14.06 -28.41
#